data_6e12e14767beaba2bf7dd1f82cc3e2b8
#
_entry.id   6e12e14767beaba2bf7dd1f82cc3e2b8
#
_cell.length_a   1.000
_cell.length_b   1.000
_cell.length_c   1.000
_cell.angle_alpha   90.00
_cell.angle_beta   90.00
_cell.angle_gamma   90.00
#
_symmetry.space_group_name_H-M   'P 1'
#
loop_
_entity.id
_entity.type
_entity.pdbx_description
1 polymer ?
#
loop_
_entity_poly.entity_id
_entity_poly.type
_entity_poly.pdbx_seq_one_letter_code
_entity_poly.pdbx_strand_id
1 'polypeptide(L)'
;LTPEIQDMGRANDEDRSSKALGPGFRRDERLMDQSLKIERLTSRPQFLAAAKGVSEARGAVVVQRRDRADGDPTVRLGFTATRKVGNAVIRNRAKRRLREAARALAPQLARPGSDYVFIARMGTADRPWDRLLDDVKSALTRLATPRPAPLVAPQAPNLPAGQDS
;
A
#
# COMPACT_ATOMS: atom_id res chain seq x y z
N LEU A 1 -15.15 68.98 35.65
CA LEU A 1 -14.64 68.85 34.27
C LEU A 1 -14.08 67.46 34.08
N THR A 2 -14.96 66.52 33.81
CA THR A 2 -14.58 65.18 33.43
C THR A 2 -14.53 65.08 31.94
N PRO A 3 -13.43 64.73 31.31
CA PRO A 3 -13.44 64.33 29.92
C PRO A 3 -14.08 62.97 29.84
N GLU A 4 -15.09 62.96 29.10
CA GLU A 4 -15.82 61.80 28.60
C GLU A 4 -14.87 60.89 27.83
N ILE A 5 -14.66 59.73 28.32
CA ILE A 5 -13.94 58.67 27.59
C ILE A 5 -14.96 58.03 26.68
N GLN A 6 -14.96 58.47 25.44
CA GLN A 6 -15.68 57.78 24.39
C GLN A 6 -15.02 56.44 24.16
N ASP A 7 -15.75 55.45 24.43
CA ASP A 7 -15.55 54.10 24.04
C ASP A 7 -15.53 54.01 22.51
N MET A 8 -14.35 54.02 21.93
CA MET A 8 -14.13 53.78 20.49
C MET A 8 -13.28 52.51 20.39
N GLY A 9 -13.93 51.40 20.27
CA GLY A 9 -13.11 50.23 20.02
C GLY A 9 -13.84 48.91 20.00
N ARG A 10 -15.08 48.91 19.58
CA ARG A 10 -15.64 47.66 19.06
C ARG A 10 -15.62 47.72 17.54
N ALA A 11 -14.45 47.63 17.01
CA ALA A 11 -14.27 47.28 15.62
C ALA A 11 -14.56 45.78 15.51
N ASN A 12 -15.73 45.45 15.14
CA ASN A 12 -16.14 44.48 14.17
C ASN A 12 -15.24 43.29 14.00
N ASP A 13 -15.41 42.34 14.88
CA ASP A 13 -14.95 40.97 14.70
C ASP A 13 -15.98 40.15 13.87
N GLU A 14 -16.81 40.82 13.09
CA GLU A 14 -17.88 40.17 12.30
C GLU A 14 -17.49 39.84 10.88
N ASP A 15 -16.29 40.19 10.42
CA ASP A 15 -15.87 39.93 9.05
C ASP A 15 -15.02 38.64 8.90
N ARG A 16 -14.93 37.84 9.94
CA ARG A 16 -14.23 36.54 9.84
C ARG A 16 -15.13 35.36 9.55
N SER A 17 -16.44 35.56 9.54
CA SER A 17 -17.42 34.48 9.42
C SER A 17 -17.91 34.21 8.00
N SER A 18 -17.57 35.04 7.05
CA SER A 18 -18.18 34.94 5.71
C SER A 18 -17.27 34.38 4.63
N LYS A 19 -16.12 33.85 4.98
CA LYS A 19 -15.37 32.97 4.06
C LYS A 19 -15.63 31.52 4.34
N ALA A 20 -16.88 31.18 4.52
CA ALA A 20 -17.31 29.83 4.32
C ALA A 20 -17.05 29.48 2.86
N LEU A 21 -16.09 28.62 2.63
CA LEU A 21 -15.84 27.98 1.36
C LEU A 21 -17.19 27.51 0.78
N GLY A 22 -17.51 27.99 -0.40
CA GLY A 22 -18.78 27.71 -1.03
C GLY A 22 -19.06 26.21 -1.15
N PRO A 23 -20.31 25.81 -1.29
CA PRO A 23 -20.74 24.42 -1.29
C PRO A 23 -20.10 23.56 -2.39
N GLY A 24 -19.46 24.17 -3.37
CA GLY A 24 -18.74 23.44 -4.43
C GLY A 24 -17.41 22.83 -4.00
N PHE A 25 -16.75 23.38 -2.97
CA PHE A 25 -15.44 22.89 -2.54
C PHE A 25 -15.51 21.62 -1.69
N ARG A 26 -16.64 21.40 -1.02
CA ARG A 26 -16.86 20.21 -0.21
C ARG A 26 -17.07 18.94 -1.04
N ARG A 27 -17.41 19.09 -2.31
CA ARG A 27 -17.67 17.96 -3.20
C ARG A 27 -16.38 17.33 -3.69
N ASP A 28 -15.34 18.14 -3.87
CA ASP A 28 -14.02 17.66 -4.30
C ASP A 28 -13.22 17.03 -3.15
N GLU A 29 -13.38 17.53 -1.91
CA GLU A 29 -12.78 16.90 -0.73
C GLU A 29 -13.33 15.49 -0.47
N ARG A 30 -14.60 15.23 -0.78
CA ARG A 30 -15.18 13.88 -0.67
C ARG A 30 -14.68 12.91 -1.74
N LEU A 31 -14.25 13.42 -2.88
CA LEU A 31 -13.65 12.61 -3.94
C LEU A 31 -12.16 12.34 -3.69
N MET A 32 -11.49 13.19 -2.91
CA MET A 32 -10.09 13.01 -2.53
C MET A 32 -9.92 12.24 -1.22
N ASP A 33 -10.94 12.13 -0.39
CA ASP A 33 -10.91 11.38 0.86
C ASP A 33 -11.42 9.93 0.71
N GLN A 34 -11.25 9.36 -0.45
CA GLN A 34 -11.16 7.91 -0.58
C GLN A 34 -9.72 7.47 -0.25
N SER A 35 -9.24 7.91 0.91
CA SER A 35 -8.07 7.32 1.50
C SER A 35 -8.35 5.82 1.64
N LEU A 36 -7.61 5.02 0.86
CA LEU A 36 -7.73 3.57 0.89
C LEU A 36 -7.66 3.11 2.35
N LYS A 37 -8.71 2.51 2.84
CA LYS A 37 -8.70 1.92 4.16
C LYS A 37 -7.62 0.84 4.19
N ILE A 38 -6.61 1.04 5.02
CA ILE A 38 -5.48 0.14 5.16
C ILE A 38 -5.57 -0.58 6.48
N GLU A 39 -5.66 -1.89 6.44
CA GLU A 39 -5.68 -2.76 7.59
C GLU A 39 -4.42 -3.63 7.66
N ARG A 40 -4.21 -4.27 8.79
CA ARG A 40 -3.09 -5.18 8.98
C ARG A 40 -3.55 -6.63 8.83
N LEU A 41 -2.79 -7.43 8.10
CA LEU A 41 -2.92 -8.88 8.13
C LEU A 41 -2.45 -9.41 9.49
N THR A 42 -3.29 -10.16 10.17
CA THR A 42 -3.01 -10.68 11.51
C THR A 42 -3.05 -12.20 11.58
N SER A 43 -3.80 -12.85 10.70
CA SER A 43 -4.00 -14.30 10.77
C SER A 43 -3.13 -15.05 9.75
N ARG A 44 -2.63 -16.21 10.18
CA ARG A 44 -1.82 -17.10 9.34
C ARG A 44 -2.50 -17.50 8.01
N PRO A 45 -3.79 -17.83 7.97
CA PRO A 45 -4.47 -18.16 6.71
C PRO A 45 -4.41 -17.02 5.68
N GLN A 46 -4.47 -15.76 6.12
CA GLN A 46 -4.37 -14.60 5.23
C GLN A 46 -2.98 -14.51 4.58
N PHE A 47 -1.91 -14.77 5.34
CA PHE A 47 -0.55 -14.80 4.81
C PHE A 47 -0.36 -15.95 3.81
N LEU A 48 -0.88 -17.14 4.11
CA LEU A 48 -0.81 -18.29 3.21
C LEU A 48 -1.60 -18.04 1.91
N ALA A 49 -2.74 -17.39 2.02
CA ALA A 49 -3.54 -17.03 0.87
C ALA A 49 -2.83 -15.99 -0.02
N ALA A 50 -2.19 -14.99 0.57
CA ALA A 50 -1.40 -14.00 -0.16
C ALA A 50 -0.17 -14.61 -0.86
N ALA A 51 0.42 -15.64 -0.27
CA ALA A 51 1.55 -16.37 -0.85
C ALA A 51 1.21 -17.10 -2.16
N LYS A 52 -0.07 -17.42 -2.38
CA LYS A 52 -0.58 -18.02 -3.63
C LYS A 52 -0.81 -16.99 -4.74
N GLY A 53 -0.73 -15.71 -4.43
CA GLY A 53 -0.92 -14.62 -5.37
C GLY A 53 0.33 -14.33 -6.21
N VAL A 54 0.33 -13.18 -6.84
CA VAL A 54 1.47 -12.72 -7.64
C VAL A 54 2.58 -12.21 -6.71
N SER A 55 3.82 -12.54 -7.04
CA SER A 55 4.99 -12.17 -6.25
C SER A 55 5.98 -11.38 -7.10
N GLU A 56 6.52 -10.32 -6.55
CA GLU A 56 7.58 -9.51 -7.17
C GLU A 56 8.73 -9.31 -6.19
N ALA A 57 9.93 -9.66 -6.61
CA ALA A 57 11.15 -9.48 -5.84
C ALA A 57 11.93 -8.27 -6.35
N ARG A 58 12.26 -7.34 -5.46
CA ARG A 58 13.07 -6.17 -5.75
C ARG A 58 14.09 -5.92 -4.63
N GLY A 59 15.35 -5.88 -5.00
CA GLY A 59 16.44 -5.60 -4.07
C GLY A 59 16.31 -6.36 -2.75
N ALA A 60 16.06 -5.65 -1.67
CA ALA A 60 15.97 -6.19 -0.32
C ALA A 60 14.54 -6.61 0.10
N VAL A 61 13.55 -6.59 -0.79
CA VAL A 61 12.17 -6.93 -0.46
C VAL A 61 11.54 -7.87 -1.49
N VAL A 62 10.65 -8.74 -1.01
CA VAL A 62 9.69 -9.44 -1.85
C VAL A 62 8.31 -8.98 -1.44
N VAL A 63 7.49 -8.60 -2.41
CA VAL A 63 6.10 -8.24 -2.18
C VAL A 63 5.20 -9.25 -2.87
N GLN A 64 4.28 -9.82 -2.13
CA GLN A 64 3.25 -10.71 -2.65
C GLN A 64 1.92 -9.97 -2.66
N ARG A 65 1.15 -10.11 -3.71
CA ARG A 65 -0.20 -9.54 -3.83
C ARG A 65 -1.21 -10.61 -4.15
N ARG A 66 -2.32 -10.58 -3.46
CA ARG A 66 -3.51 -11.37 -3.75
C ARG A 66 -4.69 -10.43 -3.94
N ASP A 67 -5.39 -10.60 -5.04
CA ASP A 67 -6.69 -9.98 -5.26
C ASP A 67 -7.75 -10.81 -4.52
N ARG A 68 -8.55 -10.16 -3.67
CA ARG A 68 -9.57 -10.89 -2.89
C ARG A 68 -10.84 -11.13 -3.68
N ALA A 69 -11.20 -10.20 -4.56
CA ALA A 69 -12.45 -10.23 -5.33
C ALA A 69 -13.71 -10.39 -4.44
N ASP A 70 -13.66 -9.86 -3.20
CA ASP A 70 -14.74 -9.93 -2.22
C ASP A 70 -15.62 -8.68 -2.19
N GLY A 71 -15.35 -7.70 -3.07
CA GLY A 71 -16.07 -6.43 -3.12
C GLY A 71 -15.66 -5.42 -2.03
N ASP A 72 -14.83 -5.80 -1.06
CA ASP A 72 -14.30 -4.90 -0.04
C ASP A 72 -13.08 -4.13 -0.57
N PRO A 73 -13.11 -2.79 -0.65
CA PRO A 73 -11.99 -2.00 -1.16
C PRO A 73 -10.81 -1.93 -0.20
N THR A 74 -10.92 -2.43 1.02
CA THR A 74 -9.87 -2.38 2.04
C THR A 74 -8.59 -3.05 1.54
N VAL A 75 -7.45 -2.38 1.69
CA VAL A 75 -6.12 -2.94 1.45
C VAL A 75 -5.59 -3.52 2.76
N ARG A 76 -5.08 -4.74 2.73
CA ARG A 76 -4.49 -5.36 3.91
C ARG A 76 -2.98 -5.55 3.70
N LEU A 77 -2.20 -5.14 4.70
CA LEU A 77 -0.74 -5.19 4.66
C LEU A 77 -0.20 -6.16 5.71
N GLY A 78 0.61 -7.10 5.28
CA GLY A 78 1.34 -8.02 6.15
C GLY A 78 2.85 -7.82 6.05
N PHE A 79 3.57 -8.05 7.15
CA PHE A 79 5.03 -7.90 7.20
C PHE A 79 5.66 -9.12 7.85
N THR A 80 6.59 -9.73 7.16
CA THR A 80 7.27 -10.93 7.63
C THR A 80 8.78 -10.86 7.37
N ALA A 81 9.53 -11.54 8.21
CA ALA A 81 10.97 -11.71 8.07
C ALA A 81 11.35 -13.12 8.53
N THR A 82 11.98 -13.88 7.64
CA THR A 82 12.44 -15.23 7.95
C THR A 82 13.69 -15.21 8.83
N ARG A 83 14.04 -16.35 9.42
CA ARG A 83 15.27 -16.49 10.22
C ARG A 83 16.55 -16.19 9.41
N LYS A 84 16.52 -16.37 8.10
CA LYS A 84 17.63 -16.05 7.19
C LYS A 84 18.01 -14.57 7.16
N VAL A 85 17.11 -13.67 7.57
CA VAL A 85 17.36 -12.21 7.64
C VAL A 85 18.33 -11.87 8.77
N GLY A 86 18.33 -12.65 9.84
CA GLY A 86 19.16 -12.45 11.00
C GLY A 86 18.47 -12.79 12.33
N ASN A 87 19.03 -12.31 13.43
CA ASN A 87 18.46 -12.47 14.75
C ASN A 87 17.13 -11.71 14.95
N ALA A 88 16.49 -11.87 16.09
CA ALA A 88 15.18 -11.25 16.36
C ALA A 88 15.21 -9.71 16.25
N VAL A 89 16.28 -9.07 16.71
CA VAL A 89 16.45 -7.62 16.64
C VAL A 89 16.52 -7.14 15.19
N ILE A 90 17.34 -7.78 14.37
CA ILE A 90 17.48 -7.47 12.94
C ILE A 90 16.15 -7.68 12.20
N ARG A 91 15.46 -8.78 12.47
CA ARG A 91 14.15 -9.07 11.87
C ARG A 91 13.10 -8.03 12.25
N ASN A 92 13.07 -7.60 13.51
CA ASN A 92 12.14 -6.57 13.98
C ASN A 92 12.44 -5.21 13.34
N ARG A 93 13.73 -4.85 13.22
CA ARG A 93 14.17 -3.64 12.52
C ARG A 93 13.76 -3.68 11.05
N ALA A 94 13.99 -4.77 10.36
CA ALA A 94 13.60 -4.94 8.96
C ALA A 94 12.07 -4.79 8.78
N LYS A 95 11.26 -5.46 9.61
CA LYS A 95 9.79 -5.33 9.57
C LYS A 95 9.31 -3.90 9.86
N ARG A 96 9.95 -3.19 10.81
CA ARG A 96 9.63 -1.80 11.10
C ARG A 96 9.88 -0.92 9.88
N ARG A 97 11.03 -1.03 9.25
CA ARG A 97 11.40 -0.27 8.06
C ARG A 97 10.45 -0.53 6.89
N LEU A 98 10.11 -1.79 6.63
CA LEU A 98 9.12 -2.14 5.59
C LEU A 98 7.74 -1.55 5.91
N ARG A 99 7.35 -1.51 7.17
CA ARG A 99 6.08 -0.90 7.58
C ARG A 99 6.04 0.60 7.30
N GLU A 100 7.12 1.31 7.59
CA GLU A 100 7.24 2.75 7.30
C GLU A 100 7.24 3.01 5.79
N ALA A 101 7.99 2.23 5.01
CA ALA A 101 7.99 2.33 3.55
C ALA A 101 6.61 2.05 2.94
N ALA A 102 5.93 1.02 3.44
CA ALA A 102 4.58 0.68 2.98
C ALA A 102 3.55 1.77 3.33
N ARG A 103 3.64 2.37 4.52
CA ARG A 103 2.76 3.49 4.92
C ARG A 103 2.90 4.68 3.99
N ALA A 104 4.11 4.98 3.55
CA ALA A 104 4.37 6.09 2.64
C ALA A 104 3.85 5.83 1.23
N LEU A 105 3.92 4.59 0.74
CA LEU A 105 3.72 4.26 -0.66
C LEU A 105 2.38 3.54 -0.95
N ALA A 106 1.87 2.74 -0.02
CA ALA A 106 0.66 1.96 -0.24
C ALA A 106 -0.59 2.81 -0.54
N PRO A 107 -0.84 3.96 0.10
CA PRO A 107 -2.00 4.78 -0.22
C PRO A 107 -2.09 5.21 -1.68
N GLN A 108 -0.94 5.34 -2.35
CA GLN A 108 -0.83 5.81 -3.72
C GLN A 108 -0.72 4.68 -4.75
N LEU A 109 -0.13 3.56 -4.36
CA LEU A 109 0.29 2.51 -5.29
C LEU A 109 -0.44 1.17 -5.09
N ALA A 110 -1.07 0.97 -3.94
CA ALA A 110 -1.79 -0.27 -3.67
C ALA A 110 -3.15 -0.28 -4.38
N ARG A 111 -3.53 -1.45 -4.88
CA ARG A 111 -4.86 -1.64 -5.48
C ARG A 111 -5.90 -1.90 -4.39
N PRO A 112 -7.07 -1.25 -4.47
CA PRO A 112 -8.18 -1.57 -3.57
C PRO A 112 -8.54 -3.06 -3.63
N GLY A 113 -9.01 -3.61 -2.52
CA GLY A 113 -9.46 -5.01 -2.45
C GLY A 113 -8.35 -6.06 -2.52
N SER A 114 -7.10 -5.65 -2.32
CA SER A 114 -5.95 -6.56 -2.41
C SER A 114 -5.25 -6.71 -1.06
N ASP A 115 -4.71 -7.91 -0.84
CA ASP A 115 -3.80 -8.20 0.27
C ASP A 115 -2.36 -8.13 -0.22
N TYR A 116 -1.51 -7.45 0.52
CA TYR A 116 -0.07 -7.34 0.24
C TYR A 116 0.73 -7.90 1.41
N VAL A 117 1.71 -8.73 1.12
CA VAL A 117 2.67 -9.23 2.11
C VAL A 117 4.07 -8.81 1.72
N PHE A 118 4.71 -8.05 2.59
CA PHE A 118 6.08 -7.60 2.45
C PHE A 118 7.00 -8.55 3.20
N ILE A 119 7.90 -9.19 2.49
CA ILE A 119 8.85 -10.16 3.01
C ILE A 119 10.22 -9.53 3.01
N ALA A 120 10.79 -9.33 4.20
CA ALA A 120 12.16 -8.86 4.34
C ALA A 120 13.13 -9.94 3.85
N ARG A 121 14.16 -9.50 3.10
CA ARG A 121 15.31 -10.31 2.69
C ARG A 121 16.54 -9.96 3.52
N MET A 122 17.60 -10.71 3.32
CA MET A 122 18.89 -10.36 3.88
C MET A 122 19.30 -8.96 3.42
N GLY A 123 19.76 -8.12 4.35
CA GLY A 123 20.15 -6.75 4.09
C GLY A 123 19.01 -5.70 4.18
N THR A 124 17.75 -6.08 4.34
CA THR A 124 16.63 -5.10 4.49
C THR A 124 16.83 -4.15 5.66
N ALA A 125 17.39 -4.66 6.77
CA ALA A 125 17.62 -3.89 7.98
C ALA A 125 18.64 -2.77 7.79
N ASP A 126 19.63 -2.96 6.93
CA ASP A 126 20.78 -2.08 6.75
C ASP A 126 20.76 -1.33 5.41
N ARG A 127 19.79 -1.65 4.55
CA ARG A 127 19.68 -1.01 3.25
C ARG A 127 19.45 0.50 3.40
N PRO A 128 20.11 1.37 2.60
CA PRO A 128 19.84 2.80 2.57
C PRO A 128 18.35 3.07 2.38
N TRP A 129 17.81 4.06 3.07
CA TRP A 129 16.37 4.32 3.10
C TRP A 129 15.79 4.59 1.72
N ASP A 130 16.44 5.42 0.94
CA ASP A 130 16.01 5.76 -0.42
C ASP A 130 15.95 4.52 -1.32
N ARG A 131 16.95 3.65 -1.20
CA ARG A 131 16.99 2.38 -1.95
C ARG A 131 15.87 1.43 -1.52
N LEU A 132 15.56 1.40 -0.22
CA LEU A 132 14.45 0.58 0.28
C LEU A 132 13.10 1.10 -0.23
N LEU A 133 12.90 2.42 -0.23
CA LEU A 133 11.71 3.03 -0.80
C LEU A 133 11.57 2.72 -2.30
N ASP A 134 12.65 2.81 -3.07
CA ASP A 134 12.67 2.47 -4.49
C ASP A 134 12.33 0.99 -4.73
N ASP A 135 12.88 0.08 -3.93
CA ASP A 135 12.57 -1.35 -4.03
C ASP A 135 11.08 -1.60 -3.80
N VAL A 136 10.51 -1.01 -2.75
CA VAL A 136 9.08 -1.15 -2.42
C VAL A 136 8.21 -0.51 -3.48
N LYS A 137 8.55 0.70 -3.93
CA LYS A 137 7.83 1.41 -5.00
C LYS A 137 7.80 0.62 -6.29
N SER A 138 8.95 0.13 -6.72
CA SER A 138 9.08 -0.67 -7.95
C SER A 138 8.28 -1.96 -7.87
N ALA A 139 8.31 -2.65 -6.72
CA ALA A 139 7.53 -3.86 -6.51
C ALA A 139 6.03 -3.59 -6.55
N LEU A 140 5.55 -2.56 -5.86
CA LEU A 140 4.13 -2.17 -5.84
C LEU A 140 3.64 -1.75 -7.23
N THR A 141 4.41 -0.93 -7.94
CA THR A 141 4.07 -0.49 -9.30
C THR A 141 3.93 -1.66 -10.26
N ARG A 142 4.85 -2.62 -10.20
CA ARG A 142 4.78 -3.82 -11.05
C ARG A 142 3.61 -4.73 -10.70
N LEU A 143 3.30 -4.86 -9.42
CA LEU A 143 2.14 -5.63 -8.97
C LEU A 143 0.81 -4.92 -9.28
N ALA A 144 0.81 -3.59 -9.37
CA ALA A 144 -0.35 -2.82 -9.78
C ALA A 144 -0.63 -2.96 -11.27
N THR A 145 0.40 -3.11 -12.11
CA THR A 145 0.24 -3.36 -13.54
C THR A 145 -0.24 -4.80 -13.73
N PRO A 146 -1.36 -5.03 -14.44
CA PRO A 146 -1.78 -6.39 -14.75
C PRO A 146 -0.68 -7.05 -15.59
N ARG A 147 -0.04 -8.07 -15.03
CA ARG A 147 0.88 -8.89 -15.80
C ARG A 147 0.04 -9.60 -16.86
N PRO A 148 0.36 -9.49 -18.14
CA PRO A 148 -0.26 -10.37 -19.12
C PRO A 148 -0.02 -11.80 -18.64
N ALA A 149 -1.08 -12.59 -18.60
CA ALA A 149 -0.98 -14.01 -18.25
C ALA A 149 0.19 -14.59 -19.05
N PRO A 150 1.06 -15.39 -18.44
CA PRO A 150 2.06 -16.08 -19.22
C PRO A 150 1.31 -16.78 -20.35
N LEU A 151 1.69 -16.49 -21.58
CA LEU A 151 1.19 -17.23 -22.73
C LEU A 151 1.47 -18.70 -22.39
N VAL A 152 0.44 -19.41 -22.00
CA VAL A 152 0.49 -20.87 -21.95
C VAL A 152 0.79 -21.23 -23.39
N ALA A 153 2.03 -21.64 -23.64
CA ALA A 153 2.38 -22.20 -24.94
C ALA A 153 1.30 -23.24 -25.26
N PRO A 154 0.67 -23.17 -26.44
CA PRO A 154 -0.32 -24.17 -26.80
C PRO A 154 0.37 -25.51 -26.65
N GLN A 155 -0.13 -26.33 -25.74
CA GLN A 155 0.28 -27.73 -25.66
C GLN A 155 -0.04 -28.31 -27.01
N ALA A 156 0.99 -28.73 -27.72
CA ALA A 156 0.84 -29.46 -28.97
C ALA A 156 -0.15 -30.61 -28.72
N PRO A 157 -1.14 -30.78 -29.58
CA PRO A 157 -2.09 -31.88 -29.43
C PRO A 157 -1.28 -33.18 -29.43
N ASN A 158 -1.48 -33.95 -28.37
CA ASN A 158 -0.90 -35.26 -28.22
C ASN A 158 -1.51 -36.14 -29.33
N LEU A 159 -0.77 -36.30 -30.39
CA LEU A 159 -1.13 -37.21 -31.47
C LEU A 159 -1.04 -38.63 -30.90
N PRO A 160 -2.12 -39.43 -30.97
CA PRO A 160 -2.02 -40.82 -30.57
C PRO A 160 -1.07 -41.50 -31.57
N ALA A 161 -0.06 -42.15 -31.05
CA ALA A 161 0.82 -43.00 -31.83
C ALA A 161 0.00 -44.04 -32.54
N GLY A 162 0.07 -44.04 -33.89
CA GLY A 162 -0.58 -45.02 -34.72
C GLY A 162 -0.18 -46.40 -34.32
N GLN A 163 -1.20 -47.23 -34.13
CA GLN A 163 -1.07 -48.68 -34.08
C GLN A 163 -0.90 -49.12 -35.53
N ASP A 164 0.28 -49.54 -35.89
CA ASP A 164 0.50 -50.34 -37.09
C ASP A 164 0.44 -51.81 -36.71
N SER A 165 -0.45 -52.49 -37.37
CA SER A 165 -0.62 -53.94 -37.38
C SER A 165 0.47 -54.60 -38.18
#